data_210db6401b92eb7c2c27a4ff9cdbfc41
#
_entry.id   210db6401b92eb7c2c27a4ff9cdbfc41
#
_cell.length_a   1.000
_cell.length_b   1.000
_cell.length_c   1.000
_cell.angle_alpha   90.00
_cell.angle_beta   90.00
_cell.angle_gamma   90.00
#
_symmetry.space_group_name_H-M   'P 1'
#
loop_
_entity.id
_entity.type
_entity.pdbx_description
1 polymer ?
#
loop_
_entity_poly.entity_id
_entity_poly.type
_entity_poly.pdbx_seq_one_letter_code
_entity_poly.pdbx_strand_id
1 'polypeptide(L)'
;MKVIKKDGTIEQFDGQKIVNAVSKSAARAMIELDDTQYHEIVSKVMAIVTERFPEQVHVADMHNIVEQVLDEVNPKIAKSYRDYRNFKKDFVHIMDEVYQKSQSIRFLGDKENANTDSTLVATKRCLIFNELNKRLYRKFFMTNDELQACKDGYIYIHDQSARLDTMNCCLCDISSIMSGGFEMGNVWYNEPKTLDTAFDVLGDIILATASQQYGGFTVPEVDKILAPYAEKSYKKYCAEYMEIRNQQTFTQDVKDWAMSKVQRDYEQGFQGIEMKLNTVGSSRGDYPFITMTFGLATDVFGKMASKTFLKVHMEGEGKPGFKKPVLF
;
A
#
# COMPACT_ATOMS: atom_id res chain seq x y z
N MET A 1 -40.69 28.79 -16.15
CA MET A 1 -39.24 29.05 -16.15
C MET A 1 -38.48 27.76 -16.46
N LYS A 2 -37.41 27.82 -17.23
CA LYS A 2 -36.59 26.68 -17.64
C LYS A 2 -35.23 26.71 -16.96
N VAL A 3 -34.67 25.54 -16.67
CA VAL A 3 -33.31 25.40 -16.09
C VAL A 3 -32.42 24.73 -17.11
N ILE A 4 -31.29 25.37 -17.43
CA ILE A 4 -30.23 24.82 -18.30
C ILE A 4 -29.24 24.09 -17.42
N LYS A 5 -29.07 22.78 -17.65
CA LYS A 5 -28.12 21.96 -16.93
C LYS A 5 -26.68 22.12 -17.45
N LYS A 6 -25.71 21.54 -16.73
CA LYS A 6 -24.28 21.58 -17.11
C LYS A 6 -23.98 20.94 -18.47
N ASP A 7 -24.77 19.94 -18.86
CA ASP A 7 -24.67 19.24 -20.16
C ASP A 7 -25.45 19.92 -21.29
N GLY A 8 -26.05 21.11 -21.03
CA GLY A 8 -26.85 21.86 -21.97
C GLY A 8 -28.31 21.41 -22.07
N THR A 9 -28.70 20.34 -21.38
CA THR A 9 -30.14 19.93 -21.36
C THR A 9 -30.99 20.92 -20.64
N ILE A 10 -32.24 21.09 -21.13
CA ILE A 10 -33.21 22.07 -20.59
C ILE A 10 -34.34 21.29 -19.92
N GLU A 11 -34.59 21.61 -18.65
CA GLU A 11 -35.70 21.08 -17.87
C GLU A 11 -36.61 22.18 -17.38
N GLN A 12 -37.87 21.83 -17.03
CA GLN A 12 -38.75 22.72 -16.29
C GLN A 12 -38.22 22.89 -14.86
N PHE A 13 -38.36 24.08 -14.33
CA PHE A 13 -38.02 24.36 -12.94
C PHE A 13 -38.89 23.50 -12.01
N ASP A 14 -38.22 22.87 -11.03
CA ASP A 14 -38.84 22.04 -10.00
C ASP A 14 -38.31 22.47 -8.62
N GLY A 15 -39.18 23.14 -7.85
CA GLY A 15 -38.85 23.63 -6.50
C GLY A 15 -38.52 22.50 -5.53
N GLN A 16 -39.05 21.29 -5.75
CA GLN A 16 -38.74 20.12 -4.91
C GLN A 16 -37.27 19.74 -4.94
N LYS A 17 -36.57 20.00 -6.06
CA LYS A 17 -35.12 19.78 -6.16
C LYS A 17 -34.34 20.71 -5.21
N ILE A 18 -34.80 21.92 -4.97
CA ILE A 18 -34.21 22.85 -3.99
C ILE A 18 -34.46 22.32 -2.58
N VAL A 19 -35.71 21.96 -2.25
CA VAL A 19 -36.08 21.39 -0.95
C VAL A 19 -35.19 20.19 -0.64
N ASN A 20 -35.06 19.26 -1.57
CA ASN A 20 -34.24 18.06 -1.40
C ASN A 20 -32.76 18.36 -1.18
N ALA A 21 -32.21 19.36 -1.88
CA ALA A 21 -30.80 19.76 -1.73
C ALA A 21 -30.56 20.46 -0.38
N VAL A 22 -31.46 21.31 0.04
CA VAL A 22 -31.43 22.03 1.32
C VAL A 22 -31.60 21.03 2.48
N SER A 23 -32.56 20.11 2.41
CA SER A 23 -32.80 19.08 3.42
C SER A 23 -31.54 18.22 3.66
N LYS A 24 -30.92 17.76 2.59
CA LYS A 24 -29.64 17.00 2.69
C LYS A 24 -28.52 17.83 3.33
N SER A 25 -28.50 19.14 3.10
CA SER A 25 -27.47 20.02 3.67
C SER A 25 -27.77 20.35 5.12
N ALA A 26 -29.03 20.51 5.50
CA ALA A 26 -29.49 20.68 6.86
C ALA A 26 -29.18 19.43 7.71
N ALA A 27 -29.49 18.24 7.18
CA ALA A 27 -29.19 16.97 7.85
C ALA A 27 -27.68 16.80 8.10
N ARG A 28 -26.81 17.14 7.15
CA ARG A 28 -25.35 17.12 7.35
C ARG A 28 -24.86 18.14 8.38
N ALA A 29 -25.56 19.28 8.49
CA ALA A 29 -25.29 20.29 9.51
C ALA A 29 -25.92 19.95 10.88
N MET A 30 -26.64 18.81 10.99
CA MET A 30 -27.44 18.42 12.16
C MET A 30 -28.45 19.48 12.58
N ILE A 31 -29.12 20.09 11.60
CA ILE A 31 -30.18 21.12 11.78
C ILE A 31 -31.46 20.59 11.16
N GLU A 32 -32.52 20.63 11.92
CA GLU A 32 -33.87 20.35 11.44
C GLU A 32 -34.55 21.65 10.99
N LEU A 33 -35.19 21.62 9.82
CA LEU A 33 -36.01 22.67 9.30
C LEU A 33 -37.46 22.19 9.25
N ASP A 34 -38.39 23.05 9.57
CA ASP A 34 -39.81 22.77 9.39
C ASP A 34 -40.31 23.12 7.97
N ASP A 35 -41.51 22.72 7.63
CA ASP A 35 -42.11 22.94 6.31
C ASP A 35 -42.21 24.41 5.96
N THR A 36 -42.45 25.28 6.96
CA THR A 36 -42.56 26.73 6.77
C THR A 36 -41.23 27.31 6.33
N GLN A 37 -40.14 26.88 6.96
CA GLN A 37 -38.77 27.30 6.63
C GLN A 37 -38.35 26.83 5.22
N TYR A 38 -38.71 25.60 4.83
CA TYR A 38 -38.50 25.16 3.45
C TYR A 38 -39.26 26.00 2.43
N HIS A 39 -40.53 26.32 2.71
CA HIS A 39 -41.33 27.19 1.85
C HIS A 39 -40.75 28.60 1.75
N GLU A 40 -40.27 29.17 2.85
CA GLU A 40 -39.62 30.47 2.87
C GLU A 40 -38.37 30.49 1.99
N ILE A 41 -37.49 29.49 2.13
CA ILE A 41 -36.27 29.38 1.33
C ILE A 41 -36.60 29.27 -0.16
N VAL A 42 -37.52 28.38 -0.54
CA VAL A 42 -37.92 28.22 -1.95
C VAL A 42 -38.53 29.50 -2.51
N SER A 43 -39.39 30.15 -1.74
CA SER A 43 -40.04 31.40 -2.16
C SER A 43 -39.03 32.53 -2.39
N LYS A 44 -38.06 32.72 -1.50
CA LYS A 44 -36.96 33.67 -1.65
C LYS A 44 -36.10 33.38 -2.88
N VAL A 45 -35.73 32.13 -3.07
CA VAL A 45 -34.96 31.69 -4.25
C VAL A 45 -35.75 32.00 -5.52
N MET A 46 -37.04 31.67 -5.55
CA MET A 46 -37.90 31.91 -6.70
C MET A 46 -38.04 33.39 -7.02
N ALA A 47 -38.21 34.24 -6.01
CA ALA A 47 -38.31 35.70 -6.20
C ALA A 47 -37.05 36.24 -6.90
N ILE A 48 -35.86 35.89 -6.39
CA ILE A 48 -34.58 36.34 -6.96
C ILE A 48 -34.38 35.79 -8.38
N VAL A 49 -34.72 34.51 -8.59
CA VAL A 49 -34.52 33.87 -9.90
C VAL A 49 -35.46 34.47 -10.94
N THR A 50 -36.73 34.71 -10.60
CA THR A 50 -37.71 35.28 -11.53
C THR A 50 -37.35 36.72 -11.89
N GLU A 51 -36.83 37.49 -10.94
CA GLU A 51 -36.37 38.85 -11.19
C GLU A 51 -35.15 38.92 -12.11
N ARG A 52 -34.14 38.09 -11.86
CA ARG A 52 -32.86 38.10 -12.59
C ARG A 52 -32.88 37.30 -13.90
N PHE A 53 -33.70 36.26 -13.96
CA PHE A 53 -33.73 35.29 -15.07
C PHE A 53 -35.15 34.91 -15.47
N PRO A 54 -35.93 35.81 -16.12
CA PRO A 54 -37.36 35.65 -16.33
C PRO A 54 -37.73 34.42 -17.20
N GLU A 55 -36.90 34.03 -18.15
CA GLU A 55 -37.19 32.92 -19.06
C GLU A 55 -36.45 31.62 -18.70
N GLN A 56 -35.16 31.74 -18.48
CA GLN A 56 -34.30 30.58 -18.22
C GLN A 56 -33.10 30.92 -17.35
N VAL A 57 -32.67 30.00 -16.50
CA VAL A 57 -31.54 30.13 -15.59
C VAL A 57 -30.56 28.94 -15.73
N HIS A 58 -29.29 29.21 -15.71
CA HIS A 58 -28.29 28.14 -15.62
C HIS A 58 -28.29 27.54 -14.21
N VAL A 59 -28.06 26.20 -14.15
CA VAL A 59 -27.98 25.49 -12.86
C VAL A 59 -26.88 26.04 -11.95
N ALA A 60 -25.82 26.62 -12.50
CA ALA A 60 -24.75 27.25 -11.73
C ALA A 60 -25.24 28.52 -11.01
N ASP A 61 -26.02 29.37 -11.71
CA ASP A 61 -26.59 30.58 -11.13
C ASP A 61 -27.67 30.23 -10.11
N MET A 62 -28.47 29.19 -10.38
CA MET A 62 -29.45 28.67 -9.42
C MET A 62 -28.75 28.26 -8.11
N HIS A 63 -27.62 27.55 -8.18
CA HIS A 63 -26.85 27.15 -6.99
C HIS A 63 -26.31 28.36 -6.21
N ASN A 64 -25.84 29.41 -6.90
CA ASN A 64 -25.33 30.62 -6.25
C ASN A 64 -26.46 31.37 -5.51
N ILE A 65 -27.67 31.44 -6.12
CA ILE A 65 -28.84 32.05 -5.48
C ILE A 65 -29.31 31.25 -4.26
N VAL A 66 -29.38 29.92 -4.37
CA VAL A 66 -29.70 29.04 -3.22
C VAL A 66 -28.71 29.28 -2.08
N GLU A 67 -27.41 29.32 -2.38
CA GLU A 67 -26.36 29.57 -1.40
C GLU A 67 -26.53 30.95 -0.74
N GLN A 68 -26.78 32.00 -1.51
CA GLN A 68 -27.04 33.35 -1.00
C GLN A 68 -28.23 33.36 -0.03
N VAL A 69 -29.36 32.77 -0.42
CA VAL A 69 -30.55 32.69 0.45
C VAL A 69 -30.28 31.86 1.72
N LEU A 70 -29.54 30.80 1.62
CA LEU A 70 -29.17 30.00 2.78
C LEU A 70 -28.24 30.75 3.74
N ASP A 71 -27.30 31.57 3.24
CA ASP A 71 -26.42 32.40 4.10
C ASP A 71 -27.26 33.42 4.92
N GLU A 72 -28.39 33.91 4.37
CA GLU A 72 -29.29 34.78 5.07
C GLU A 72 -30.17 34.06 6.11
N VAL A 73 -30.62 32.84 5.79
CA VAL A 73 -31.51 32.04 6.64
C VAL A 73 -30.76 31.27 7.71
N ASN A 74 -29.70 30.56 7.33
CA ASN A 74 -28.87 29.78 8.25
C ASN A 74 -27.45 29.53 7.69
N PRO A 75 -26.43 30.27 8.15
CA PRO A 75 -25.08 30.20 7.65
C PRO A 75 -24.43 28.79 7.78
N LYS A 76 -24.85 27.97 8.77
CA LYS A 76 -24.33 26.59 8.93
C LYS A 76 -24.85 25.67 7.82
N ILE A 77 -26.12 25.82 7.43
CA ILE A 77 -26.69 25.07 6.30
C ILE A 77 -26.07 25.54 5.00
N ALA A 78 -25.87 26.85 4.82
CA ALA A 78 -25.19 27.42 3.67
C ALA A 78 -23.79 26.88 3.50
N LYS A 79 -23.01 26.83 4.60
CA LYS A 79 -21.67 26.21 4.61
C LYS A 79 -21.72 24.75 4.19
N SER A 80 -22.62 23.96 4.77
CA SER A 80 -22.79 22.54 4.42
C SER A 80 -23.17 22.35 2.94
N TYR A 81 -24.01 23.23 2.40
CA TYR A 81 -24.40 23.21 0.98
C TYR A 81 -23.23 23.54 0.06
N ARG A 82 -22.44 24.55 0.39
CA ARG A 82 -21.23 24.97 -0.32
C ARG A 82 -20.13 23.90 -0.29
N ASP A 83 -19.87 23.34 0.88
CA ASP A 83 -18.87 22.30 1.05
C ASP A 83 -19.20 21.05 0.21
N TYR A 84 -20.47 20.64 0.17
CA TYR A 84 -20.89 19.49 -0.67
C TYR A 84 -20.83 19.81 -2.17
N ARG A 85 -21.19 21.01 -2.58
CA ARG A 85 -21.08 21.46 -3.98
C ARG A 85 -19.62 21.48 -4.44
N ASN A 86 -18.73 22.01 -3.61
CA ASN A 86 -17.30 22.06 -3.90
C ASN A 86 -16.70 20.67 -3.90
N PHE A 87 -17.05 19.83 -2.93
CA PHE A 87 -16.62 18.43 -2.87
C PHE A 87 -16.97 17.68 -4.17
N LYS A 88 -18.21 17.82 -4.65
CA LYS A 88 -18.62 17.15 -5.90
C LYS A 88 -17.83 17.66 -7.11
N LYS A 89 -17.59 18.97 -7.20
CA LYS A 89 -16.77 19.56 -8.27
C LYS A 89 -15.32 19.07 -8.19
N ASP A 90 -14.75 19.10 -7.00
CA ASP A 90 -13.38 18.67 -6.75
C ASP A 90 -13.21 17.17 -7.00
N PHE A 91 -14.20 16.36 -6.61
CA PHE A 91 -14.19 14.92 -6.88
C PHE A 91 -14.19 14.61 -8.37
N VAL A 92 -15.03 15.29 -9.16
CA VAL A 92 -15.03 15.13 -10.63
C VAL A 92 -13.67 15.49 -11.20
N HIS A 93 -13.08 16.59 -10.76
CA HIS A 93 -11.76 17.00 -11.22
C HIS A 93 -10.66 15.97 -10.86
N ILE A 94 -10.68 15.48 -9.61
CA ILE A 94 -9.76 14.40 -9.19
C ILE A 94 -9.92 13.16 -10.07
N MET A 95 -11.15 12.76 -10.37
CA MET A 95 -11.41 11.59 -11.21
C MET A 95 -10.95 11.78 -12.66
N ASP A 96 -11.11 12.98 -13.21
CA ASP A 96 -10.59 13.31 -14.55
C ASP A 96 -9.07 13.23 -14.58
N GLU A 97 -8.38 13.79 -13.59
CA GLU A 97 -6.92 13.71 -13.48
C GLU A 97 -6.45 12.25 -13.34
N VAL A 98 -7.12 11.45 -12.48
CA VAL A 98 -6.83 10.02 -12.33
C VAL A 98 -7.06 9.29 -13.64
N TYR A 99 -8.14 9.58 -14.37
CA TYR A 99 -8.41 8.99 -15.67
C TYR A 99 -7.30 9.30 -16.68
N GLN A 100 -6.90 10.56 -16.83
CA GLN A 100 -5.83 10.97 -17.75
C GLN A 100 -4.50 10.28 -17.40
N LYS A 101 -4.13 10.25 -16.12
CA LYS A 101 -2.93 9.57 -15.67
C LYS A 101 -3.02 8.06 -15.88
N SER A 102 -4.20 7.46 -15.68
CA SER A 102 -4.41 6.03 -15.90
C SER A 102 -4.20 5.61 -17.36
N GLN A 103 -4.58 6.46 -18.32
CA GLN A 103 -4.30 6.19 -19.72
C GLN A 103 -2.79 6.17 -19.99
N SER A 104 -2.05 7.12 -19.45
CA SER A 104 -0.59 7.13 -19.55
C SER A 104 0.03 5.84 -18.97
N ILE A 105 -0.37 5.44 -17.75
CA ILE A 105 0.11 4.22 -17.10
C ILE A 105 -0.20 2.97 -17.93
N ARG A 106 -1.40 2.89 -18.51
CA ARG A 106 -1.81 1.73 -19.33
C ARG A 106 -0.96 1.54 -20.58
N PHE A 107 -0.57 2.63 -21.23
CA PHE A 107 0.08 2.58 -22.55
C PHE A 107 1.60 2.75 -22.49
N LEU A 108 2.09 3.59 -21.58
CA LEU A 108 3.53 3.91 -21.51
C LEU A 108 4.26 3.07 -20.45
N GLY A 109 3.55 2.70 -19.38
CA GLY A 109 4.17 2.09 -18.21
C GLY A 109 5.05 3.06 -17.42
N ASP A 110 5.66 2.56 -16.38
CA ASP A 110 6.65 3.26 -15.58
C ASP A 110 7.92 2.40 -15.52
N LYS A 111 9.02 2.91 -16.04
CA LYS A 111 10.32 2.23 -16.07
C LYS A 111 11.32 2.83 -15.09
N GLU A 112 10.95 3.89 -14.39
CA GLU A 112 11.85 4.60 -13.48
C GLU A 112 11.98 3.89 -12.13
N ASN A 113 10.98 3.09 -11.75
CA ASN A 113 10.99 2.40 -10.48
C ASN A 113 11.64 1.01 -10.62
N ALA A 114 12.78 0.79 -9.95
CA ALA A 114 13.59 -0.41 -10.08
C ALA A 114 12.92 -1.68 -9.56
N ASN A 115 11.99 -1.57 -8.60
CA ASN A 115 11.30 -2.70 -7.99
C ASN A 115 9.92 -2.99 -8.60
N THR A 116 9.58 -2.38 -9.74
CA THR A 116 8.32 -2.64 -10.45
C THR A 116 8.55 -3.01 -11.90
N ASP A 117 7.73 -3.92 -12.39
CA ASP A 117 7.63 -4.23 -13.82
C ASP A 117 6.30 -3.68 -14.36
N SER A 118 6.36 -2.51 -15.00
CA SER A 118 5.19 -1.82 -15.52
C SER A 118 4.53 -2.53 -16.71
N THR A 119 5.09 -3.61 -17.23
CA THR A 119 4.45 -4.44 -18.25
C THR A 119 3.36 -5.33 -17.65
N LEU A 120 3.44 -5.63 -16.35
CA LEU A 120 2.51 -6.50 -15.64
C LEU A 120 1.17 -5.81 -15.36
N VAL A 121 0.09 -6.57 -15.49
CA VAL A 121 -1.28 -6.08 -15.20
C VAL A 121 -1.44 -5.69 -13.73
N ALA A 122 -0.87 -6.46 -12.81
CA ALA A 122 -0.92 -6.20 -11.38
C ALA A 122 -0.24 -4.85 -11.03
N THR A 123 0.94 -4.60 -11.61
CA THR A 123 1.66 -3.32 -11.46
C THR A 123 0.84 -2.15 -11.98
N LYS A 124 0.26 -2.26 -13.17
CA LYS A 124 -0.57 -1.19 -13.75
C LYS A 124 -1.77 -0.86 -12.87
N ARG A 125 -2.45 -1.87 -12.32
CA ARG A 125 -3.56 -1.67 -11.38
C ARG A 125 -3.09 -0.93 -10.12
N CYS A 126 -1.98 -1.34 -9.54
CA CYS A 126 -1.41 -0.71 -8.36
C CYS A 126 -1.03 0.75 -8.61
N LEU A 127 -0.38 1.06 -9.74
CA LEU A 127 -0.01 2.42 -10.10
C LEU A 127 -1.24 3.35 -10.26
N ILE A 128 -2.33 2.85 -10.84
CA ILE A 128 -3.58 3.62 -10.97
C ILE A 128 -4.19 3.86 -9.58
N PHE A 129 -4.22 2.85 -8.72
CA PHE A 129 -4.71 2.98 -7.35
C PHE A 129 -3.85 3.96 -6.52
N ASN A 130 -2.54 3.90 -6.67
CA ASN A 130 -1.61 4.82 -6.03
C ASN A 130 -1.83 6.28 -6.46
N GLU A 131 -2.13 6.53 -7.73
CA GLU A 131 -2.46 7.88 -8.19
C GLU A 131 -3.76 8.40 -7.56
N LEU A 132 -4.79 7.56 -7.44
CA LEU A 132 -6.02 7.91 -6.73
C LEU A 132 -5.74 8.25 -5.25
N ASN A 133 -5.04 7.39 -4.53
CA ASN A 133 -4.70 7.61 -3.12
C ASN A 133 -3.89 8.89 -2.92
N LYS A 134 -2.91 9.16 -3.78
CA LYS A 134 -2.12 10.39 -3.74
C LYS A 134 -2.99 11.64 -3.88
N ARG A 135 -4.00 11.61 -4.78
CA ARG A 135 -4.94 12.73 -4.96
C ARG A 135 -5.84 12.92 -3.75
N LEU A 136 -6.37 11.82 -3.19
CA LEU A 136 -7.16 11.86 -1.97
C LEU A 136 -6.35 12.38 -0.78
N TYR A 137 -5.13 11.89 -0.59
CA TYR A 137 -4.24 12.38 0.46
C TYR A 137 -3.99 13.89 0.36
N ARG A 138 -3.62 14.37 -0.82
CA ARG A 138 -3.41 15.80 -1.06
C ARG A 138 -4.65 16.64 -0.79
N LYS A 139 -5.82 16.13 -1.14
CA LYS A 139 -7.07 16.88 -0.99
C LYS A 139 -7.56 16.95 0.45
N PHE A 140 -7.46 15.87 1.22
CA PHE A 140 -8.10 15.75 2.52
C PHE A 140 -7.15 15.86 3.71
N PHE A 141 -5.86 15.68 3.51
CA PHE A 141 -4.89 15.61 4.59
C PHE A 141 -3.75 16.64 4.50
N MET A 142 -3.66 17.37 3.38
CA MET A 142 -2.68 18.45 3.22
C MET A 142 -3.38 19.81 3.16
N THR A 143 -2.75 20.79 3.80
CA THR A 143 -3.14 22.20 3.68
C THR A 143 -2.68 22.79 2.35
N ASN A 144 -3.27 23.94 1.96
CA ASN A 144 -2.83 24.64 0.76
C ASN A 144 -1.38 25.11 0.84
N ASP A 145 -0.91 25.50 2.03
CA ASP A 145 0.47 25.95 2.25
C ASP A 145 1.46 24.80 2.11
N GLU A 146 1.15 23.61 2.65
CA GLU A 146 1.95 22.40 2.46
C GLU A 146 2.00 21.98 0.99
N LEU A 147 0.86 22.02 0.29
CA LEU A 147 0.81 21.72 -1.15
C LEU A 147 1.64 22.71 -1.95
N GLN A 148 1.60 24.00 -1.60
CA GLN A 148 2.40 25.02 -2.27
C GLN A 148 3.88 24.83 -1.95
N ALA A 149 4.25 24.60 -0.70
CA ALA A 149 5.63 24.31 -0.31
C ALA A 149 6.21 23.07 -1.03
N CYS A 150 5.37 22.03 -1.25
CA CYS A 150 5.79 20.88 -2.07
C CYS A 150 6.00 21.24 -3.54
N LYS A 151 5.13 22.08 -4.11
CA LYS A 151 5.26 22.55 -5.52
C LYS A 151 6.50 23.41 -5.72
N ASP A 152 6.80 24.27 -4.74
CA ASP A 152 7.93 25.19 -4.77
C ASP A 152 9.25 24.48 -4.42
N GLY A 153 9.20 23.20 -4.01
CA GLY A 153 10.38 22.39 -3.68
C GLY A 153 10.98 22.64 -2.30
N TYR A 154 10.29 23.34 -1.41
CA TYR A 154 10.75 23.55 -0.02
C TYR A 154 10.64 22.29 0.84
N ILE A 155 9.62 21.45 0.59
CA ILE A 155 9.42 20.17 1.27
C ILE A 155 9.14 19.07 0.26
N TYR A 156 9.58 17.85 0.58
CA TYR A 156 9.24 16.64 -0.14
C TYR A 156 8.60 15.64 0.82
N ILE A 157 7.37 15.23 0.55
CA ILE A 157 6.67 14.21 1.31
C ILE A 157 6.74 12.91 0.52
N HIS A 158 7.51 11.97 1.06
CA HIS A 158 7.72 10.65 0.48
C HIS A 158 6.44 9.80 0.53
N ASP A 159 6.22 8.97 -0.47
CA ASP A 159 5.15 7.96 -0.53
C ASP A 159 3.75 8.48 -0.19
N GLN A 160 3.35 9.60 -0.76
CA GLN A 160 2.04 10.20 -0.51
C GLN A 160 0.87 9.26 -0.81
N SER A 161 1.03 8.32 -1.74
CA SER A 161 0.01 7.32 -2.08
C SER A 161 -0.20 6.24 -1.01
N ALA A 162 0.77 6.07 -0.10
CA ALA A 162 0.72 5.09 0.98
C ALA A 162 0.22 5.65 2.32
N ARG A 163 -0.06 6.96 2.40
CA ARG A 163 -0.32 7.65 3.66
C ARG A 163 -1.72 7.45 4.24
N LEU A 164 -2.67 6.90 3.48
CA LEU A 164 -4.05 6.79 3.91
C LEU A 164 -4.31 5.54 4.75
N ASP A 165 -3.79 4.40 4.34
CA ASP A 165 -4.22 3.10 4.85
C ASP A 165 -3.12 2.03 4.89
N THR A 166 -1.88 2.39 4.55
CA THR A 166 -0.80 1.42 4.40
C THR A 166 0.37 1.74 5.33
N MET A 167 0.89 0.72 6.01
CA MET A 167 2.19 0.82 6.68
C MET A 167 3.28 1.02 5.62
N ASN A 168 4.19 1.98 5.82
CA ASN A 168 5.24 2.24 4.83
C ASN A 168 6.38 1.21 4.96
N CYS A 169 7.18 1.29 6.02
CA CYS A 169 8.32 0.40 6.25
C CYS A 169 8.25 -0.22 7.63
N CYS A 170 8.85 -1.41 7.80
CA CYS A 170 8.95 -2.01 9.12
C CYS A 170 10.28 -2.74 9.34
N LEU A 171 10.65 -2.83 10.61
CA LEU A 171 11.63 -3.79 11.14
C LEU A 171 10.81 -4.89 11.81
N CYS A 172 10.97 -6.14 11.39
CA CYS A 172 10.16 -7.24 11.86
C CYS A 172 10.96 -8.17 12.77
N ASP A 173 10.49 -8.41 13.99
CA ASP A 173 11.07 -9.40 14.88
C ASP A 173 10.67 -10.82 14.46
N ILE A 174 11.38 -11.34 13.45
CA ILE A 174 11.15 -12.67 12.89
C ILE A 174 11.47 -13.76 13.91
N SER A 175 12.43 -13.55 14.82
CA SER A 175 12.82 -14.56 15.79
C SER A 175 11.67 -14.89 16.73
N SER A 176 10.98 -13.87 17.25
CA SER A 176 9.77 -14.05 18.07
C SER A 176 8.63 -14.72 17.31
N ILE A 177 8.45 -14.39 16.03
CA ILE A 177 7.37 -14.98 15.21
C ILE A 177 7.63 -16.47 14.97
N MET A 178 8.85 -16.86 14.61
CA MET A 178 9.19 -18.24 14.29
C MET A 178 9.28 -19.16 15.52
N SER A 179 9.58 -18.58 16.68
CA SER A 179 9.70 -19.34 17.94
C SER A 179 8.32 -19.75 18.48
N GLY A 180 8.09 -21.05 18.62
CA GLY A 180 6.84 -21.60 19.16
C GLY A 180 5.69 -21.73 18.16
N GLY A 181 5.84 -21.26 16.95
CA GLY A 181 4.80 -21.29 15.90
C GLY A 181 3.85 -20.08 15.93
N PHE A 182 3.13 -19.88 14.82
CA PHE A 182 2.24 -18.74 14.61
C PHE A 182 1.16 -19.03 13.57
N GLU A 183 0.11 -18.22 13.56
CA GLU A 183 -0.92 -18.26 12.53
C GLU A 183 -0.65 -17.19 11.46
N MET A 184 -0.73 -17.56 10.19
CA MET A 184 -0.67 -16.64 9.07
C MET A 184 -1.70 -17.03 8.00
N GLY A 185 -2.60 -16.12 7.69
CA GLY A 185 -3.77 -16.44 6.87
C GLY A 185 -4.67 -17.46 7.56
N ASN A 186 -4.92 -18.58 6.92
CA ASN A 186 -5.73 -19.67 7.47
C ASN A 186 -4.90 -20.90 7.88
N VAL A 187 -3.59 -20.71 8.07
CA VAL A 187 -2.64 -21.82 8.32
C VAL A 187 -1.86 -21.56 9.59
N TRP A 188 -1.72 -22.60 10.41
CA TRP A 188 -0.81 -22.61 11.53
C TRP A 188 0.56 -23.10 11.09
N TYR A 189 1.59 -22.29 11.31
CA TYR A 189 2.99 -22.61 11.09
C TYR A 189 3.61 -23.08 12.40
N ASN A 190 4.06 -24.33 12.45
CA ASN A 190 4.84 -24.82 13.58
C ASN A 190 6.26 -24.27 13.53
N GLU A 191 6.90 -24.16 14.70
CA GLU A 191 8.32 -23.83 14.76
C GLU A 191 9.15 -24.78 13.88
N PRO A 192 10.02 -24.26 12.98
CA PRO A 192 10.86 -25.10 12.13
C PRO A 192 11.78 -26.03 12.93
N LYS A 193 11.94 -27.24 12.45
CA LYS A 193 12.82 -28.24 13.05
C LYS A 193 14.17 -28.39 12.34
N THR A 194 14.27 -27.83 11.14
CA THR A 194 15.44 -27.90 10.27
C THR A 194 15.70 -26.55 9.61
N LEU A 195 16.91 -26.36 9.09
CA LEU A 195 17.31 -25.10 8.46
C LEU A 195 16.57 -24.84 7.13
N ASP A 196 16.36 -25.87 6.32
CA ASP A 196 15.60 -25.78 5.07
C ASP A 196 14.17 -25.32 5.31
N THR A 197 13.46 -25.93 6.27
CA THR A 197 12.11 -25.50 6.67
C THR A 197 12.12 -24.08 7.24
N ALA A 198 13.17 -23.69 7.98
CA ALA A 198 13.28 -22.33 8.50
C ALA A 198 13.39 -21.29 7.37
N PHE A 199 14.13 -21.61 6.30
CA PHE A 199 14.17 -20.75 5.10
C PHE A 199 12.83 -20.64 4.38
N ASP A 200 12.08 -21.74 4.27
CA ASP A 200 10.77 -21.71 3.65
C ASP A 200 9.78 -20.81 4.44
N VAL A 201 9.71 -21.02 5.76
CA VAL A 201 8.86 -20.23 6.64
C VAL A 201 9.29 -18.74 6.64
N LEU A 202 10.59 -18.47 6.69
CA LEU A 202 11.11 -17.10 6.58
C LEU A 202 10.69 -16.44 5.27
N GLY A 203 10.82 -17.14 4.15
CA GLY A 203 10.40 -16.64 2.84
C GLY A 203 8.90 -16.34 2.78
N ASP A 204 8.07 -17.19 3.36
CA ASP A 204 6.61 -16.99 3.42
C ASP A 204 6.24 -15.78 4.28
N ILE A 205 6.87 -15.60 5.44
CA ILE A 205 6.68 -14.42 6.31
C ILE A 205 7.04 -13.14 5.56
N ILE A 206 8.21 -13.13 4.90
CA ILE A 206 8.68 -11.96 4.14
C ILE A 206 7.67 -11.60 3.05
N LEU A 207 7.26 -12.55 2.22
CA LEU A 207 6.33 -12.29 1.12
C LEU A 207 4.95 -11.86 1.61
N ALA A 208 4.42 -12.51 2.63
CA ALA A 208 3.13 -12.15 3.21
C ALA A 208 3.15 -10.74 3.81
N THR A 209 4.16 -10.41 4.61
CA THR A 209 4.28 -9.10 5.25
C THR A 209 4.57 -8.00 4.24
N ALA A 210 5.50 -8.21 3.32
CA ALA A 210 5.82 -7.25 2.26
C ALA A 210 4.61 -6.93 1.38
N SER A 211 3.69 -7.88 1.18
CA SER A 211 2.44 -7.64 0.44
C SER A 211 1.45 -6.72 1.16
N GLN A 212 1.59 -6.53 2.48
CA GLN A 212 0.71 -5.71 3.31
C GLN A 212 1.26 -4.29 3.56
N GLN A 213 2.46 -4.00 3.10
CA GLN A 213 3.09 -2.69 3.30
C GLN A 213 3.52 -2.07 1.97
N TYR A 214 3.79 -0.77 1.98
CA TYR A 214 4.17 -0.03 0.77
C TYR A 214 5.68 0.00 0.53
N GLY A 215 6.46 0.18 1.58
CA GLY A 215 7.90 0.36 1.52
C GLY A 215 8.72 -0.87 1.93
N GLY A 216 9.91 -0.64 2.46
CA GLY A 216 10.86 -1.68 2.77
C GLY A 216 10.51 -2.51 3.99
N PHE A 217 10.81 -3.80 3.90
CA PHE A 217 10.72 -4.77 4.99
C PHE A 217 12.13 -5.17 5.43
N THR A 218 12.42 -5.03 6.71
CA THR A 218 13.74 -5.39 7.24
C THR A 218 13.65 -6.64 8.11
N VAL A 219 14.49 -7.64 7.78
CA VAL A 219 14.78 -8.81 8.59
C VAL A 219 16.06 -8.53 9.38
N PRO A 220 15.98 -8.18 10.66
CA PRO A 220 17.15 -7.90 11.46
C PRO A 220 17.87 -9.19 11.84
N GLU A 221 19.20 -9.16 11.86
CA GLU A 221 20.07 -10.22 12.40
C GLU A 221 19.76 -11.62 11.86
N VAL A 222 19.62 -11.76 10.55
CA VAL A 222 19.25 -13.04 9.89
C VAL A 222 20.18 -14.19 10.25
N ASP A 223 21.44 -13.90 10.52
CA ASP A 223 22.45 -14.87 10.98
C ASP A 223 22.10 -15.45 12.35
N LYS A 224 21.62 -14.63 13.29
CA LYS A 224 21.17 -15.09 14.61
C LYS A 224 19.83 -15.82 14.53
N ILE A 225 18.92 -15.38 13.66
CA ILE A 225 17.61 -16.02 13.45
C ILE A 225 17.79 -17.46 12.95
N LEU A 226 18.69 -17.68 12.00
CA LEU A 226 18.87 -18.97 11.34
C LEU A 226 19.81 -19.92 12.12
N ALA A 227 20.71 -19.42 12.95
CA ALA A 227 21.69 -20.22 13.67
C ALA A 227 21.08 -21.36 14.53
N PRO A 228 20.00 -21.18 15.30
CA PRO A 228 19.36 -22.25 16.07
C PRO A 228 18.83 -23.39 15.19
N TYR A 229 18.31 -23.07 14.00
CA TYR A 229 17.79 -24.08 13.06
C TYR A 229 18.91 -24.82 12.34
N ALA A 230 20.03 -24.15 12.07
CA ALA A 230 21.26 -24.78 11.58
C ALA A 230 21.84 -25.77 12.60
N GLU A 231 21.82 -25.41 13.90
CA GLU A 231 22.23 -26.33 14.97
C GLU A 231 21.31 -27.54 15.04
N LYS A 232 19.97 -27.35 14.90
CA LYS A 232 19.02 -28.48 14.85
C LYS A 232 19.34 -29.41 13.64
N SER A 233 19.54 -28.83 12.45
CA SER A 233 19.95 -29.59 11.24
C SER A 233 21.28 -30.30 11.42
N TYR A 234 22.26 -29.63 12.01
CA TYR A 234 23.57 -30.27 12.32
C TYR A 234 23.42 -31.53 13.19
N LYS A 235 22.66 -31.43 14.28
CA LYS A 235 22.38 -32.56 15.17
C LYS A 235 21.68 -33.70 14.42
N LYS A 236 20.72 -33.38 13.59
CA LYS A 236 20.02 -34.35 12.73
C LYS A 236 20.99 -35.04 11.79
N TYR A 237 21.82 -34.29 11.08
CA TYR A 237 22.81 -34.88 10.16
C TYR A 237 23.87 -35.73 10.86
N CYS A 238 24.33 -35.35 12.05
CA CYS A 238 25.19 -36.20 12.84
C CYS A 238 24.55 -37.57 13.14
N ALA A 239 23.30 -37.57 13.58
CA ALA A 239 22.57 -38.81 13.87
C ALA A 239 22.38 -39.67 12.61
N GLU A 240 21.98 -39.08 11.49
CA GLU A 240 21.82 -39.76 10.20
C GLU A 240 23.13 -40.39 9.71
N TYR A 241 24.25 -39.67 9.82
CA TYR A 241 25.54 -40.23 9.42
C TYR A 241 25.95 -41.43 10.26
N MET A 242 25.79 -41.32 11.59
CA MET A 242 26.10 -42.39 12.53
C MET A 242 25.23 -43.62 12.28
N GLU A 243 23.95 -43.44 12.00
CA GLU A 243 23.01 -44.53 11.67
C GLU A 243 23.41 -45.23 10.36
N ILE A 244 23.61 -44.45 9.26
CA ILE A 244 23.98 -45.00 7.94
C ILE A 244 25.28 -45.79 8.00
N ARG A 245 26.26 -45.33 8.79
CA ARG A 245 27.57 -45.97 8.94
C ARG A 245 27.62 -47.01 10.05
N ASN A 246 26.51 -47.25 10.74
CA ASN A 246 26.46 -48.10 11.94
C ASN A 246 27.56 -47.76 12.96
N GLN A 247 27.83 -46.46 13.12
CA GLN A 247 28.92 -45.93 13.92
C GLN A 247 28.41 -45.51 15.28
N GLN A 248 29.02 -45.97 16.36
CA GLN A 248 28.62 -45.63 17.73
C GLN A 248 29.42 -44.49 18.36
N THR A 249 30.54 -44.12 17.75
CA THR A 249 31.42 -43.06 18.24
C THR A 249 31.31 -41.79 17.41
N PHE A 250 31.28 -40.66 18.08
CA PHE A 250 31.22 -39.34 17.45
C PHE A 250 32.63 -38.88 17.04
N THR A 251 32.96 -39.03 15.76
CA THR A 251 34.29 -38.76 15.19
C THR A 251 34.34 -37.42 14.46
N GLN A 252 35.54 -37.00 14.04
CA GLN A 252 35.69 -35.79 13.23
C GLN A 252 34.96 -35.91 11.87
N ASP A 253 34.95 -37.08 11.26
CA ASP A 253 34.27 -37.34 9.99
C ASP A 253 32.73 -37.06 10.09
N VAL A 254 32.10 -37.42 11.22
CA VAL A 254 30.68 -37.11 11.51
C VAL A 254 30.48 -35.63 11.49
N LYS A 255 31.36 -34.87 12.19
CA LYS A 255 31.27 -33.40 12.27
C LYS A 255 31.44 -32.76 10.90
N ASP A 256 32.46 -33.14 10.17
CA ASP A 256 32.81 -32.54 8.89
C ASP A 256 31.71 -32.82 7.85
N TRP A 257 31.16 -34.04 7.84
CA TRP A 257 30.06 -34.37 6.96
C TRP A 257 28.79 -33.56 7.32
N ALA A 258 28.40 -33.50 8.60
CA ALA A 258 27.22 -32.74 9.04
C ALA A 258 27.37 -31.24 8.75
N MET A 259 28.58 -30.68 9.00
CA MET A 259 28.85 -29.27 8.69
C MET A 259 28.76 -28.98 7.18
N SER A 260 29.22 -29.90 6.34
CA SER A 260 29.10 -29.75 4.88
C SER A 260 27.65 -29.74 4.40
N LYS A 261 26.78 -30.52 5.08
CA LYS A 261 25.35 -30.52 4.81
C LYS A 261 24.67 -29.19 5.22
N VAL A 262 24.97 -28.71 6.42
CA VAL A 262 24.48 -27.41 6.89
C VAL A 262 24.96 -26.28 5.97
N GLN A 263 26.21 -26.29 5.53
CA GLN A 263 26.73 -25.33 4.57
C GLN A 263 25.88 -25.32 3.27
N ARG A 264 25.56 -26.52 2.76
CA ARG A 264 24.73 -26.68 1.57
C ARG A 264 23.30 -26.19 1.79
N ASP A 265 22.71 -26.45 2.97
CA ASP A 265 21.37 -25.97 3.31
C ASP A 265 21.35 -24.45 3.33
N TYR A 266 22.37 -23.79 3.86
CA TYR A 266 22.51 -22.32 3.80
C TYR A 266 22.61 -21.83 2.35
N GLU A 267 23.45 -22.47 1.51
CA GLU A 267 23.60 -22.07 0.11
C GLU A 267 22.26 -22.18 -0.64
N GLN A 268 21.57 -23.30 -0.49
CA GLN A 268 20.26 -23.51 -1.14
C GLN A 268 19.18 -22.61 -0.58
N GLY A 269 19.18 -22.39 0.74
CA GLY A 269 18.21 -21.53 1.41
C GLY A 269 18.33 -20.07 0.98
N PHE A 270 19.53 -19.51 0.96
CA PHE A 270 19.74 -18.12 0.49
C PHE A 270 19.45 -17.97 -0.99
N GLN A 271 19.85 -18.92 -1.84
CA GLN A 271 19.46 -18.92 -3.26
C GLN A 271 17.93 -18.95 -3.42
N GLY A 272 17.26 -19.81 -2.63
CA GLY A 272 15.81 -19.92 -2.67
C GLY A 272 15.09 -18.62 -2.25
N ILE A 273 15.58 -17.94 -1.22
CA ILE A 273 15.06 -16.63 -0.80
C ILE A 273 15.29 -15.58 -1.89
N GLU A 274 16.52 -15.45 -2.42
CA GLU A 274 16.81 -14.50 -3.48
C GLU A 274 15.92 -14.72 -4.69
N MET A 275 15.71 -15.96 -5.11
CA MET A 275 14.78 -16.29 -6.20
C MET A 275 13.34 -15.89 -5.88
N LYS A 276 12.85 -16.16 -4.66
CA LYS A 276 11.49 -15.77 -4.23
C LYS A 276 11.33 -14.25 -4.27
N LEU A 277 12.31 -13.50 -3.79
CA LEU A 277 12.26 -12.02 -3.72
C LEU A 277 12.39 -11.34 -5.09
N ASN A 278 13.01 -12.03 -6.05
CA ASN A 278 13.14 -11.58 -7.44
C ASN A 278 11.95 -11.96 -8.32
N THR A 279 10.95 -12.60 -7.76
CA THR A 279 9.74 -12.99 -8.48
C THR A 279 8.58 -12.16 -8.00
N VAL A 280 7.71 -11.74 -8.91
CA VAL A 280 6.48 -11.01 -8.55
C VAL A 280 5.56 -11.96 -7.78
N GLY A 281 5.63 -11.89 -6.47
CA GLY A 281 4.87 -12.75 -5.56
C GLY A 281 3.54 -12.20 -5.08
N SER A 282 3.24 -10.91 -5.33
CA SER A 282 2.06 -10.23 -4.82
C SER A 282 1.11 -9.72 -5.90
N SER A 283 -0.13 -9.48 -5.54
CA SER A 283 -1.13 -8.85 -6.40
C SER A 283 -0.83 -7.36 -6.72
N ARG A 284 0.15 -6.76 -6.02
CA ARG A 284 0.64 -5.40 -6.30
C ARG A 284 1.52 -5.34 -7.55
N GLY A 285 2.15 -6.46 -7.94
CA GLY A 285 3.02 -6.54 -9.11
C GLY A 285 4.38 -5.87 -8.92
N ASP A 286 4.80 -5.65 -7.69
CA ASP A 286 6.14 -5.20 -7.33
C ASP A 286 6.97 -6.34 -6.75
N TYR A 287 8.28 -6.18 -6.82
CA TYR A 287 9.23 -7.04 -6.10
C TYR A 287 9.30 -6.55 -4.65
N PRO A 288 9.35 -7.45 -3.65
CA PRO A 288 9.52 -7.05 -2.27
C PRO A 288 10.82 -6.25 -2.09
N PHE A 289 10.73 -5.10 -1.42
CA PHE A 289 11.90 -4.31 -1.07
C PHE A 289 12.40 -4.76 0.30
N ILE A 290 13.44 -5.60 0.31
CA ILE A 290 13.89 -6.31 1.51
C ILE A 290 15.29 -5.89 1.91
N THR A 291 15.47 -5.61 3.19
CA THR A 291 16.78 -5.43 3.83
C THR A 291 17.02 -6.58 4.79
N MET A 292 18.17 -7.20 4.73
CA MET A 292 18.64 -8.17 5.72
C MET A 292 19.87 -7.63 6.43
N THR A 293 19.88 -7.65 7.77
CA THR A 293 21.07 -7.33 8.54
C THR A 293 21.70 -8.60 9.10
N PHE A 294 23.01 -8.63 9.20
CA PHE A 294 23.79 -9.80 9.64
C PHE A 294 25.19 -9.37 10.11
N GLY A 295 25.97 -10.32 10.64
CA GLY A 295 27.35 -10.09 11.06
C GLY A 295 27.55 -9.92 12.57
N LEU A 296 26.46 -10.03 13.36
CA LEU A 296 26.52 -9.91 14.80
C LEU A 296 26.57 -11.26 15.55
N ALA A 297 26.34 -12.37 14.85
CA ALA A 297 26.45 -13.70 15.43
C ALA A 297 27.91 -14.05 15.72
N THR A 298 28.17 -14.65 16.88
CA THR A 298 29.52 -15.05 17.34
C THR A 298 29.74 -16.53 17.24
N ASP A 299 28.67 -17.34 17.16
CA ASP A 299 28.70 -18.79 17.04
C ASP A 299 29.09 -19.24 15.62
N VAL A 300 29.38 -20.54 15.46
CA VAL A 300 29.86 -21.10 14.20
C VAL A 300 28.77 -21.08 13.11
N PHE A 301 27.51 -21.30 13.47
CA PHE A 301 26.40 -21.38 12.51
C PHE A 301 26.00 -19.99 12.00
N GLY A 302 25.93 -19.00 12.89
CA GLY A 302 25.65 -17.62 12.48
C GLY A 302 26.79 -17.03 11.64
N LYS A 303 28.06 -17.30 11.96
CA LYS A 303 29.18 -16.90 11.09
C LYS A 303 29.12 -17.59 9.73
N MET A 304 28.70 -18.87 9.70
CA MET A 304 28.49 -19.61 8.44
C MET A 304 27.36 -18.97 7.63
N ALA A 305 26.25 -18.61 8.26
CA ALA A 305 25.13 -17.91 7.63
C ALA A 305 25.60 -16.63 6.93
N SER A 306 26.28 -15.73 7.65
CA SER A 306 26.78 -14.44 7.12
C SER A 306 27.72 -14.63 5.93
N LYS A 307 28.68 -15.58 6.04
CA LYS A 307 29.62 -15.87 4.94
C LYS A 307 28.92 -16.43 3.72
N THR A 308 27.98 -17.36 3.94
CA THR A 308 27.27 -18.02 2.85
C THR A 308 26.34 -17.06 2.14
N PHE A 309 25.62 -16.20 2.89
CA PHE A 309 24.78 -15.15 2.33
C PHE A 309 25.58 -14.26 1.38
N LEU A 310 26.72 -13.72 1.85
CA LEU A 310 27.58 -12.88 1.01
C LEU A 310 28.08 -13.59 -0.24
N LYS A 311 28.46 -14.85 -0.11
CA LYS A 311 28.91 -15.68 -1.25
C LYS A 311 27.80 -15.83 -2.28
N VAL A 312 26.62 -16.28 -1.86
CA VAL A 312 25.47 -16.51 -2.74
C VAL A 312 25.06 -15.21 -3.43
N HIS A 313 24.95 -14.12 -2.67
CA HIS A 313 24.60 -12.80 -3.22
C HIS A 313 25.63 -12.31 -4.25
N MET A 314 26.91 -12.49 -4.02
CA MET A 314 27.97 -12.16 -5.00
C MET A 314 27.88 -13.01 -6.28
N GLU A 315 27.50 -14.27 -6.18
CA GLU A 315 27.33 -15.17 -7.33
C GLU A 315 26.11 -14.82 -8.18
N GLY A 316 25.09 -14.19 -7.57
CA GLY A 316 23.84 -13.77 -8.22
C GLY A 316 22.94 -14.96 -8.60
N GLU A 317 21.95 -14.71 -9.45
CA GLU A 317 20.79 -15.60 -9.64
C GLU A 317 20.95 -16.63 -10.79
N GLY A 318 22.13 -17.10 -11.02
CA GLY A 318 22.37 -18.27 -11.86
C GLY A 318 22.24 -18.09 -13.37
N LYS A 319 21.77 -16.94 -13.89
CA LYS A 319 21.79 -16.69 -15.33
C LYS A 319 23.20 -16.27 -15.76
N PRO A 320 23.88 -17.03 -16.64
CA PRO A 320 25.21 -16.66 -17.12
C PRO A 320 25.27 -15.23 -17.65
N GLY A 321 26.20 -14.43 -17.14
CA GLY A 321 26.35 -13.02 -17.52
C GLY A 321 25.31 -12.06 -16.93
N PHE A 322 24.41 -12.52 -16.07
CA PHE A 322 23.36 -11.72 -15.44
C PHE A 322 23.45 -11.85 -13.93
N LYS A 323 24.27 -11.02 -13.32
CA LYS A 323 24.35 -10.89 -11.86
C LYS A 323 23.60 -9.63 -11.46
N LYS A 324 22.36 -9.77 -11.00
CA LYS A 324 21.60 -8.69 -10.40
C LYS A 324 21.28 -9.06 -8.97
N PRO A 325 21.97 -8.50 -7.99
CA PRO A 325 21.48 -8.52 -6.62
C PRO A 325 20.21 -7.70 -6.53
N VAL A 326 19.24 -8.16 -5.77
CA VAL A 326 17.94 -7.51 -5.58
C VAL A 326 17.73 -7.10 -4.13
N LEU A 327 18.63 -7.48 -3.26
CA LEU A 327 18.68 -6.98 -1.89
C LEU A 327 19.42 -5.63 -1.87
N PHE A 328 18.75 -4.61 -1.36
CA PHE A 328 19.30 -3.25 -1.19
C PHE A 328 19.66 -3.01 0.26
#